data_ef11ffae8a82daafa652c42f66800aac
#
_entry.id   ef11ffae8a82daafa652c42f66800aac
#
_cell.length_a   1.000
_cell.length_b   1.000
_cell.length_c   1.000
_cell.angle_alpha   90.00
_cell.angle_beta   90.00
_cell.angle_gamma   90.00
#
_symmetry.space_group_name_H-M   'P 1'
#
loop_
_entity.id
_entity.type
_entity.pdbx_description
1 polymer ?
#
loop_
_entity_poly.entity_id
_entity_poly.type
_entity_poly.pdbx_seq_one_letter_code
_entity_poly.pdbx_strand_id
1 'polypeptide(L)'
;SYDGRYRLGCEGIIYILIEPLNIEKNDIDQIKRFLFKRKEFKIDSYYVLSDDLMIQPQGSVIHFDNKTVYFNKNTINLDSNSLLLKFSDTLRPKIKLIIIGTEHDASHLCACGKILGWEIIVVGSPNSSKTIENFPDADDFKLINSENFKELEIDKLTSVVLMSHNYAYDLKNFIELSKYELFYLGILGNKKRKNRLIEDSINFNIELKEKFLNSVHSPAGIDINAITPQEIATSIVSQILYESRKNKKNVK
;
A
#
# COMPACT_ATOMS: atom_id res chain seq x y z
N SER A 1 -17.73 6.10 40.29
CA SER A 1 -17.06 7.38 40.00
C SER A 1 -16.88 7.56 38.50
N TYR A 2 -17.58 8.53 37.94
CA TYR A 2 -17.43 8.87 36.51
C TYR A 2 -16.05 9.47 36.30
N ASP A 3 -15.16 8.74 35.63
CA ASP A 3 -13.89 9.26 35.16
C ASP A 3 -14.10 10.12 33.92
N GLY A 4 -14.13 11.45 34.09
CA GLY A 4 -14.35 12.39 33.00
C GLY A 4 -13.25 12.46 31.93
N ARG A 5 -12.17 11.69 32.09
CA ARG A 5 -11.03 11.68 31.15
C ARG A 5 -11.34 11.03 29.79
N TYR A 6 -12.42 10.26 29.70
CA TYR A 6 -12.79 9.52 28.47
C TYR A 6 -14.00 10.08 27.73
N ARG A 7 -14.45 11.28 28.07
CA ARG A 7 -15.50 11.99 27.30
C ARG A 7 -14.90 12.75 26.12
N LEU A 8 -14.20 12.06 25.23
CA LEU A 8 -13.75 12.63 23.97
C LEU A 8 -14.68 12.15 22.85
N GLY A 9 -15.84 12.80 22.73
CA GLY A 9 -16.58 12.96 21.47
C GLY A 9 -17.06 11.74 20.66
N CYS A 10 -16.63 10.52 21.02
CA CYS A 10 -17.07 9.28 20.38
C CYS A 10 -17.77 8.44 21.45
N GLU A 11 -19.10 8.33 21.37
CA GLU A 11 -19.91 7.45 22.21
C GLU A 11 -19.66 5.97 21.83
N GLY A 12 -18.44 5.47 22.05
CA GLY A 12 -18.08 4.09 21.75
C GLY A 12 -17.30 3.44 22.89
N ILE A 13 -17.52 2.13 23.09
CA ILE A 13 -16.70 1.31 23.98
C ILE A 13 -15.60 0.67 23.12
N ILE A 14 -14.34 0.83 23.53
CA ILE A 14 -13.19 0.18 22.90
C ILE A 14 -12.80 -1.02 23.76
N TYR A 15 -12.79 -2.20 23.16
CA TYR A 15 -12.28 -3.42 23.77
C TYR A 15 -10.88 -3.68 23.23
N ILE A 16 -9.91 -3.93 24.11
CA ILE A 16 -8.51 -4.18 23.72
C ILE A 16 -8.14 -5.58 24.26
N LEU A 17 -7.81 -6.50 23.34
CA LEU A 17 -7.22 -7.78 23.70
C LEU A 17 -5.70 -7.58 23.84
N ILE A 18 -5.17 -7.87 25.04
CA ILE A 18 -3.74 -7.88 25.30
C ILE A 18 -3.32 -9.32 25.51
N GLU A 19 -2.40 -9.81 24.69
CA GLU A 19 -1.93 -11.18 24.75
C GLU A 19 -0.39 -11.27 24.67
N PRO A 20 0.24 -12.24 25.39
CA PRO A 20 1.68 -12.45 25.23
C PRO A 20 1.99 -13.10 23.91
N LEU A 21 3.01 -12.59 23.22
CA LEU A 21 3.52 -13.17 21.98
C LEU A 21 4.54 -14.26 22.31
N ASN A 22 4.18 -15.52 22.09
CA ASN A 22 5.06 -16.68 22.28
C ASN A 22 5.10 -17.54 21.00
N ILE A 23 5.62 -16.94 19.94
CA ILE A 23 5.75 -17.54 18.60
C ILE A 23 7.11 -18.17 18.45
N GLU A 24 7.19 -19.37 17.92
CA GLU A 24 8.45 -20.04 17.62
C GLU A 24 9.24 -19.30 16.53
N LYS A 25 10.57 -19.34 16.63
CA LYS A 25 11.47 -18.68 15.66
C LYS A 25 11.17 -19.11 14.21
N ASN A 26 10.91 -20.40 14.00
CA ASN A 26 10.57 -20.91 12.66
C ASN A 26 9.27 -20.30 12.10
N ASP A 27 8.27 -20.07 12.96
CA ASP A 27 7.01 -19.45 12.56
C ASP A 27 7.19 -17.96 12.29
N ILE A 28 8.03 -17.27 13.08
CA ILE A 28 8.42 -15.88 12.82
C ILE A 28 9.10 -15.76 11.45
N ASP A 29 10.03 -16.67 11.13
CA ASP A 29 10.73 -16.65 9.84
C ASP A 29 9.77 -16.93 8.67
N GLN A 30 8.76 -17.77 8.87
CA GLN A 30 7.72 -18.00 7.87
C GLN A 30 6.84 -16.76 7.68
N ILE A 31 6.40 -16.14 8.77
CA ILE A 31 5.62 -14.88 8.71
C ILE A 31 6.42 -13.81 7.97
N LYS A 32 7.72 -13.63 8.29
CA LYS A 32 8.59 -12.69 7.58
C LYS A 32 8.66 -12.98 6.07
N ARG A 33 8.87 -14.25 5.68
CA ARG A 33 8.88 -14.64 4.25
C ARG A 33 7.56 -14.34 3.56
N PHE A 34 6.45 -14.53 4.26
CA PHE A 34 5.11 -14.27 3.74
C PHE A 34 4.86 -12.78 3.55
N LEU A 35 5.23 -11.96 4.54
CA LEU A 35 5.21 -10.50 4.45
C LEU A 35 6.08 -9.98 3.30
N PHE A 36 7.28 -10.56 3.15
CA PHE A 36 8.19 -10.22 2.05
C PHE A 36 7.58 -10.51 0.67
N LYS A 37 6.80 -11.59 0.53
CA LYS A 37 6.05 -11.91 -0.70
C LYS A 37 4.85 -11.00 -0.94
N ARG A 38 4.60 -10.03 -0.08
CA ARG A 38 3.51 -9.05 -0.16
C ARG A 38 2.12 -9.71 -0.34
N LYS A 39 1.90 -10.81 0.38
CA LYS A 39 0.62 -11.51 0.43
C LYS A 39 -0.24 -11.05 1.61
N GLU A 40 -1.55 -11.08 1.41
CA GLU A 40 -2.52 -10.86 2.49
C GLU A 40 -2.58 -12.09 3.39
N PHE A 41 -2.84 -11.88 4.68
CA PHE A 41 -3.15 -12.95 5.62
C PHE A 41 -4.22 -12.53 6.61
N LYS A 42 -4.93 -13.54 7.11
CA LYS A 42 -6.04 -13.34 8.02
C LYS A 42 -5.56 -13.51 9.46
N ILE A 43 -6.04 -12.64 10.34
CA ILE A 43 -5.93 -12.79 11.79
C ILE A 43 -7.32 -12.99 12.34
N ASP A 44 -7.50 -14.03 13.13
CA ASP A 44 -8.68 -14.29 13.92
C ASP A 44 -8.31 -14.12 15.41
N SER A 45 -8.99 -13.21 16.11
CA SER A 45 -8.82 -12.99 17.55
C SER A 45 -10.05 -13.49 18.28
N TYR A 46 -9.84 -14.36 19.26
CA TYR A 46 -10.87 -14.97 20.08
C TYR A 46 -10.82 -14.41 21.49
N TYR A 47 -11.97 -13.97 21.98
CA TYR A 47 -12.06 -13.24 23.24
C TYR A 47 -13.42 -13.43 23.93
N VAL A 48 -13.48 -13.05 25.20
CA VAL A 48 -14.71 -12.98 25.99
C VAL A 48 -14.90 -11.53 26.45
N LEU A 49 -16.12 -11.02 26.32
CA LEU A 49 -16.49 -9.73 26.92
C LEU A 49 -16.85 -9.96 28.38
N SER A 50 -15.87 -9.97 29.26
CA SER A 50 -16.03 -10.14 30.70
C SER A 50 -15.02 -9.27 31.43
N ASP A 51 -15.41 -8.77 32.62
CA ASP A 51 -14.49 -8.08 33.52
C ASP A 51 -13.57 -9.08 34.24
N ASP A 52 -13.81 -10.38 34.13
CA ASP A 52 -12.95 -11.42 34.66
C ASP A 52 -11.79 -11.72 33.68
N LEU A 53 -10.63 -11.14 34.02
CA LEU A 53 -9.38 -11.27 33.27
C LEU A 53 -8.78 -12.68 33.26
N MET A 54 -9.33 -13.60 34.07
CA MET A 54 -8.82 -14.96 34.25
C MET A 54 -9.48 -15.99 33.32
N ILE A 55 -10.44 -15.58 32.49
CA ILE A 55 -11.10 -16.49 31.54
C ILE A 55 -10.12 -16.90 30.45
N GLN A 56 -9.77 -18.16 30.39
CA GLN A 56 -8.96 -18.81 29.36
C GLN A 56 -9.81 -19.83 28.61
N PRO A 57 -9.56 -20.08 27.33
CA PRO A 57 -8.50 -19.56 26.47
C PRO A 57 -8.94 -18.30 25.68
N GLN A 58 -8.06 -17.30 25.54
CA GLN A 58 -8.23 -16.16 24.67
C GLN A 58 -6.94 -15.95 23.87
N GLY A 59 -7.01 -15.38 22.67
CA GLY A 59 -5.83 -15.08 21.90
C GLY A 59 -6.06 -15.02 20.40
N SER A 60 -5.00 -14.81 19.66
CA SER A 60 -5.04 -14.60 18.22
C SER A 60 -4.31 -15.68 17.44
N VAL A 61 -4.79 -15.93 16.24
CA VAL A 61 -4.20 -16.85 15.29
C VAL A 61 -4.03 -16.19 13.93
N ILE A 62 -2.91 -16.45 13.27
CA ILE A 62 -2.65 -16.02 11.89
C ILE A 62 -2.90 -17.21 10.98
N HIS A 63 -3.65 -16.97 9.91
CA HIS A 63 -3.88 -17.93 8.84
C HIS A 63 -3.20 -17.46 7.56
N PHE A 64 -2.29 -18.26 7.01
CA PHE A 64 -1.64 -18.01 5.74
C PHE A 64 -1.41 -19.29 4.97
N ASP A 65 -1.78 -19.30 3.69
CA ASP A 65 -1.84 -20.48 2.83
C ASP A 65 -2.57 -21.64 3.58
N ASN A 66 -1.89 -22.75 3.83
CA ASN A 66 -2.42 -23.93 4.53
C ASN A 66 -1.89 -24.06 5.97
N LYS A 67 -1.41 -22.97 6.55
CA LYS A 67 -0.83 -22.97 7.88
C LYS A 67 -1.53 -22.01 8.82
N THR A 68 -1.63 -22.44 10.09
CA THR A 68 -2.13 -21.63 11.21
C THR A 68 -1.01 -21.45 12.22
N VAL A 69 -0.77 -20.21 12.65
CA VAL A 69 0.18 -19.88 13.70
C VAL A 69 -0.55 -19.19 14.84
N TYR A 70 -0.46 -19.76 16.02
CA TYR A 70 -1.02 -19.19 17.26
C TYR A 70 -0.02 -18.20 17.86
N PHE A 71 -0.50 -17.05 18.34
CA PHE A 71 0.34 -16.07 19.05
C PHE A 71 0.83 -16.60 20.37
N ASN A 72 0.03 -17.48 20.99
CA ASN A 72 0.39 -18.18 22.22
C ASN A 72 0.02 -19.66 22.09
N LYS A 73 0.95 -20.55 22.45
CA LYS A 73 0.73 -22.01 22.43
C LYS A 73 -0.41 -22.48 23.35
N ASN A 74 -0.70 -21.73 24.40
CA ASN A 74 -1.79 -22.05 25.32
C ASN A 74 -3.19 -21.82 24.71
N THR A 75 -3.25 -21.27 23.50
CA THR A 75 -4.50 -20.93 22.80
C THR A 75 -4.84 -21.91 21.67
N ILE A 76 -4.21 -23.07 21.64
CA ILE A 76 -4.53 -24.14 20.69
C ILE A 76 -5.98 -24.61 20.94
N ASN A 77 -6.78 -24.75 19.84
CA ASN A 77 -8.20 -25.10 19.85
C ASN A 77 -9.19 -23.99 20.24
N LEU A 78 -8.84 -22.72 20.01
CA LEU A 78 -9.76 -21.59 20.22
C LEU A 78 -11.07 -21.75 19.41
N ASP A 79 -10.98 -22.24 18.16
CA ASP A 79 -12.13 -22.41 17.27
C ASP A 79 -13.21 -23.38 17.81
N SER A 80 -12.87 -24.28 18.70
CA SER A 80 -13.80 -25.29 19.25
C SER A 80 -14.58 -24.81 20.49
N ASN A 81 -14.27 -23.62 21.01
CA ASN A 81 -14.94 -23.08 22.20
C ASN A 81 -16.09 -22.15 21.83
N SER A 82 -17.33 -22.63 21.97
CA SER A 82 -18.55 -21.91 21.62
C SER A 82 -18.84 -20.67 22.48
N LEU A 83 -18.11 -20.46 23.56
CA LEU A 83 -18.25 -19.30 24.46
C LEU A 83 -17.42 -18.11 24.01
N LEU A 84 -16.51 -18.30 23.04
CA LEU A 84 -15.63 -17.23 22.56
C LEU A 84 -16.31 -16.44 21.45
N LEU A 85 -16.20 -15.12 21.57
CA LEU A 85 -16.45 -14.20 20.46
C LEU A 85 -15.23 -14.19 19.55
N LYS A 86 -15.47 -13.93 18.27
CA LYS A 86 -14.43 -13.92 17.23
C LYS A 86 -14.42 -12.58 16.51
N PHE A 87 -13.26 -11.94 16.47
CA PHE A 87 -12.98 -10.82 15.59
C PHE A 87 -12.00 -11.25 14.51
N SER A 88 -12.33 -10.96 13.25
CA SER A 88 -11.51 -11.32 12.08
C SER A 88 -11.06 -10.07 11.36
N ASP A 89 -9.77 -9.98 11.07
CA ASP A 89 -9.21 -8.93 10.23
C ASP A 89 -8.27 -9.54 9.18
N THR A 90 -8.08 -8.81 8.08
CA THR A 90 -7.15 -9.17 7.00
C THR A 90 -6.02 -8.16 6.98
N LEU A 91 -4.84 -8.60 7.35
CA LEU A 91 -3.63 -7.80 7.23
C LEU A 91 -3.16 -7.81 5.77
N ARG A 92 -3.05 -6.62 5.21
CA ARG A 92 -2.61 -6.40 3.85
C ARG A 92 -1.20 -5.84 3.80
N PRO A 93 -0.44 -6.13 2.74
CA PRO A 93 0.83 -5.48 2.51
C PRO A 93 0.66 -3.96 2.45
N LYS A 94 1.70 -3.25 2.80
CA LYS A 94 1.76 -1.78 2.59
C LYS A 94 1.52 -1.46 1.12
N ILE A 95 0.88 -0.35 0.82
CA ILE A 95 0.87 0.18 -0.53
C ILE A 95 2.32 0.48 -0.92
N LYS A 96 2.74 0.01 -2.09
CA LYS A 96 4.02 0.37 -2.69
C LYS A 96 3.77 1.54 -3.64
N LEU A 97 4.47 2.64 -3.41
CA LEU A 97 4.46 3.81 -4.27
C LEU A 97 5.81 3.94 -4.99
N ILE A 98 5.80 3.78 -6.30
CA ILE A 98 6.96 4.01 -7.15
C ILE A 98 6.81 5.39 -7.80
N ILE A 99 7.77 6.26 -7.58
CA ILE A 99 7.81 7.61 -8.12
C ILE A 99 8.87 7.64 -9.22
N ILE A 100 8.45 7.79 -10.48
CA ILE A 100 9.37 7.88 -11.62
C ILE A 100 9.58 9.34 -11.95
N GLY A 101 10.70 9.87 -11.48
CA GLY A 101 11.08 11.27 -11.56
C GLY A 101 11.86 11.69 -10.32
N THR A 102 12.81 12.61 -10.50
CA THR A 102 13.73 13.05 -9.44
C THR A 102 13.70 14.55 -9.21
N GLU A 103 12.67 15.22 -9.73
CA GLU A 103 12.48 16.66 -9.55
C GLU A 103 11.94 16.97 -8.14
N HIS A 104 11.91 18.24 -7.80
CA HIS A 104 11.61 18.68 -6.42
C HIS A 104 10.25 18.21 -5.91
N ASP A 105 9.24 18.16 -6.75
CA ASP A 105 7.89 17.71 -6.42
C ASP A 105 7.84 16.21 -6.01
N ALA A 106 8.79 15.38 -6.46
CA ALA A 106 8.90 14.00 -6.03
C ALA A 106 9.17 13.87 -4.51
N SER A 107 9.96 14.77 -3.92
CA SER A 107 10.25 14.74 -2.49
C SER A 107 9.00 15.00 -1.63
N HIS A 108 8.09 15.87 -2.07
CA HIS A 108 6.83 16.11 -1.36
C HIS A 108 5.90 14.89 -1.42
N LEU A 109 5.89 14.20 -2.57
CA LEU A 109 5.11 12.96 -2.70
C LEU A 109 5.69 11.85 -1.82
N CYS A 110 7.03 11.75 -1.69
CA CYS A 110 7.67 10.85 -0.73
C CYS A 110 7.20 11.14 0.70
N ALA A 111 7.28 12.39 1.15
CA ALA A 111 6.89 12.79 2.49
C ALA A 111 5.42 12.45 2.79
N CYS A 112 4.50 12.75 1.87
CA CYS A 112 3.08 12.41 2.02
C CYS A 112 2.85 10.89 2.12
N GLY A 113 3.50 10.10 1.26
CA GLY A 113 3.39 8.65 1.28
C GLY A 113 3.99 8.03 2.56
N LYS A 114 5.10 8.59 3.06
CA LYS A 114 5.75 8.14 4.31
C LYS A 114 4.85 8.30 5.53
N ILE A 115 4.17 9.45 5.64
CA ILE A 115 3.19 9.70 6.72
C ILE A 115 2.08 8.65 6.70
N LEU A 116 1.69 8.16 5.52
CA LEU A 116 0.67 7.12 5.36
C LEU A 116 1.22 5.69 5.59
N GLY A 117 2.51 5.54 5.90
CA GLY A 117 3.16 4.26 6.16
C GLY A 117 3.40 3.41 4.91
N TRP A 118 3.43 4.01 3.72
CA TRP A 118 3.68 3.31 2.46
C TRP A 118 5.14 2.93 2.29
N GLU A 119 5.40 1.94 1.43
CA GLU A 119 6.72 1.63 0.90
C GLU A 119 6.99 2.52 -0.31
N ILE A 120 8.06 3.31 -0.29
CA ILE A 120 8.32 4.33 -1.31
C ILE A 120 9.63 4.07 -2.00
N ILE A 121 9.57 3.95 -3.33
CA ILE A 121 10.74 3.78 -4.19
C ILE A 121 10.78 4.95 -5.18
N VAL A 122 11.86 5.69 -5.20
CA VAL A 122 12.10 6.73 -6.21
C VAL A 122 12.97 6.17 -7.32
N VAL A 123 12.56 6.41 -8.54
CA VAL A 123 13.25 5.95 -9.75
C VAL A 123 13.71 7.15 -10.57
N GLY A 124 15.02 7.28 -10.70
CA GLY A 124 15.67 8.23 -11.58
C GLY A 124 16.13 7.60 -12.89
N SER A 125 16.36 8.44 -13.89
CA SER A 125 17.05 7.99 -15.10
C SER A 125 18.51 7.61 -14.77
N PRO A 126 19.15 6.71 -15.53
CA PRO A 126 20.52 6.29 -15.29
C PRO A 126 21.54 7.44 -15.26
N ASN A 127 21.22 8.56 -15.94
CA ASN A 127 22.08 9.74 -15.99
C ASN A 127 21.75 10.79 -14.92
N SER A 128 20.85 10.49 -13.98
CA SER A 128 20.54 11.40 -12.89
C SER A 128 21.70 11.49 -11.91
N SER A 129 22.01 12.70 -11.46
CA SER A 129 23.02 12.95 -10.40
C SER A 129 22.43 12.85 -8.99
N LYS A 130 21.13 12.54 -8.87
CA LYS A 130 20.46 12.41 -7.57
C LYS A 130 20.78 11.08 -6.90
N THR A 131 20.69 11.09 -5.57
CA THR A 131 20.90 9.93 -4.70
C THR A 131 19.76 9.80 -3.70
N ILE A 132 19.76 8.76 -2.88
CA ILE A 132 18.78 8.57 -1.80
C ILE A 132 18.76 9.74 -0.80
N GLU A 133 19.87 10.43 -0.62
CA GLU A 133 19.98 11.60 0.28
C GLU A 133 19.09 12.77 -0.16
N ASN A 134 18.73 12.83 -1.45
CA ASN A 134 17.78 13.83 -1.98
C ASN A 134 16.32 13.48 -1.64
N PHE A 135 16.06 12.26 -1.17
CA PHE A 135 14.72 11.72 -0.89
C PHE A 135 14.69 11.01 0.47
N PRO A 136 14.88 11.74 1.60
CA PRO A 136 15.03 11.16 2.93
C PRO A 136 13.80 10.35 3.39
N ASP A 137 12.64 10.59 2.80
CA ASP A 137 11.40 9.88 3.10
C ASP A 137 11.17 8.65 2.20
N ALA A 138 12.05 8.39 1.22
CA ALA A 138 11.99 7.18 0.41
C ALA A 138 12.65 6.00 1.15
N ASP A 139 12.11 4.80 0.93
CA ASP A 139 12.70 3.56 1.45
C ASP A 139 13.80 3.04 0.53
N ASP A 140 13.75 3.37 -0.77
CA ASP A 140 14.77 2.99 -1.75
C ASP A 140 14.86 4.03 -2.90
N PHE A 141 16.03 4.09 -3.53
CA PHE A 141 16.28 4.94 -4.69
C PHE A 141 17.04 4.15 -5.75
N LYS A 142 16.50 4.13 -6.97
CA LYS A 142 17.09 3.36 -8.08
C LYS A 142 17.33 4.21 -9.32
N LEU A 143 18.50 4.05 -9.91
CA LEU A 143 18.83 4.60 -11.24
C LEU A 143 18.74 3.48 -12.27
N ILE A 144 17.57 3.33 -12.88
CA ILE A 144 17.30 2.23 -13.81
C ILE A 144 16.62 2.71 -15.09
N ASN A 145 16.87 1.95 -16.16
CA ASN A 145 16.07 2.04 -17.38
C ASN A 145 14.76 1.27 -17.24
N SER A 146 13.77 1.63 -18.06
CA SER A 146 12.50 0.90 -18.13
C SER A 146 12.64 -0.61 -18.38
N GLU A 147 13.68 -1.03 -19.10
CA GLU A 147 14.00 -2.44 -19.36
C GLU A 147 14.27 -3.26 -18.09
N ASN A 148 14.68 -2.58 -17.01
CA ASN A 148 15.04 -3.20 -15.74
C ASN A 148 13.93 -3.10 -14.67
N PHE A 149 12.70 -2.80 -15.05
CA PHE A 149 11.57 -2.66 -14.11
C PHE A 149 11.24 -3.93 -13.32
N LYS A 150 11.77 -5.08 -13.72
CA LYS A 150 11.72 -6.31 -12.90
C LYS A 150 12.33 -6.12 -11.51
N GLU A 151 13.33 -5.23 -11.37
CA GLU A 151 13.96 -4.90 -10.10
C GLU A 151 13.06 -4.11 -9.13
N LEU A 152 11.93 -3.59 -9.62
CA LEU A 152 10.95 -2.86 -8.83
C LEU A 152 9.91 -3.77 -8.16
N GLU A 153 9.90 -5.07 -8.53
CA GLU A 153 8.95 -6.05 -8.01
C GLU A 153 7.50 -5.52 -8.03
N ILE A 154 7.09 -5.03 -9.20
CA ILE A 154 5.77 -4.44 -9.43
C ILE A 154 4.71 -5.53 -9.27
N ASP A 155 3.70 -5.26 -8.44
CA ASP A 155 2.56 -6.12 -8.18
C ASP A 155 1.22 -5.37 -8.29
N LYS A 156 0.11 -6.10 -8.15
CA LYS A 156 -1.24 -5.54 -8.20
C LYS A 156 -1.60 -4.57 -7.06
N LEU A 157 -0.72 -4.37 -6.07
CA LEU A 157 -0.86 -3.39 -4.99
C LEU A 157 0.15 -2.25 -5.15
N THR A 158 0.82 -2.19 -6.31
CA THR A 158 1.79 -1.15 -6.62
C THR A 158 1.09 0.02 -7.30
N SER A 159 1.33 1.21 -6.77
CA SER A 159 0.97 2.49 -7.38
C SER A 159 2.20 3.12 -8.00
N VAL A 160 2.07 3.66 -9.21
CA VAL A 160 3.17 4.35 -9.90
C VAL A 160 2.75 5.77 -10.22
N VAL A 161 3.67 6.72 -10.10
CA VAL A 161 3.47 8.11 -10.55
C VAL A 161 4.58 8.48 -11.52
N LEU A 162 4.21 8.82 -12.77
CA LEU A 162 5.10 9.37 -13.78
C LEU A 162 5.16 10.89 -13.62
N MET A 163 6.33 11.40 -13.20
CA MET A 163 6.56 12.82 -12.94
C MET A 163 8.00 13.25 -13.26
N SER A 164 8.57 12.70 -14.34
CA SER A 164 9.96 12.98 -14.71
C SER A 164 10.16 14.32 -15.43
N HIS A 165 9.08 15.02 -15.77
CA HIS A 165 9.08 16.23 -16.61
C HIS A 165 9.73 16.01 -18.00
N ASN A 166 10.10 14.79 -18.36
CA ASN A 166 10.67 14.41 -19.64
C ASN A 166 9.69 13.47 -20.38
N TYR A 167 9.10 13.98 -21.46
CA TYR A 167 8.08 13.22 -22.20
C TYR A 167 8.60 11.91 -22.77
N ALA A 168 9.79 11.93 -23.36
CA ALA A 168 10.35 10.73 -24.00
C ALA A 168 10.68 9.64 -22.96
N TYR A 169 11.14 10.04 -21.77
CA TYR A 169 11.40 9.15 -20.67
C TYR A 169 10.09 8.59 -20.12
N ASP A 170 9.08 9.45 -19.90
CA ASP A 170 7.75 9.01 -19.45
C ASP A 170 7.08 8.06 -20.46
N LEU A 171 7.23 8.28 -21.77
CA LEU A 171 6.68 7.40 -22.79
C LEU A 171 7.30 5.99 -22.74
N LYS A 172 8.62 5.90 -22.62
CA LYS A 172 9.31 4.61 -22.47
C LYS A 172 8.82 3.87 -21.22
N ASN A 173 8.73 4.59 -20.10
CA ASN A 173 8.27 4.03 -18.84
C ASN A 173 6.79 3.63 -18.90
N PHE A 174 5.93 4.42 -19.55
CA PHE A 174 4.52 4.12 -19.76
C PHE A 174 4.31 2.83 -20.57
N ILE A 175 5.06 2.69 -21.66
CA ILE A 175 5.04 1.47 -22.49
C ILE A 175 5.48 0.25 -21.67
N GLU A 176 6.57 0.36 -20.92
CA GLU A 176 7.03 -0.75 -20.09
C GLU A 176 6.03 -1.12 -18.99
N LEU A 177 5.46 -0.10 -18.31
CA LEU A 177 4.45 -0.30 -17.30
C LEU A 177 3.18 -0.98 -17.79
N SER A 178 2.86 -0.86 -19.09
CA SER A 178 1.69 -1.52 -19.68
C SER A 178 1.76 -3.06 -19.65
N LYS A 179 2.94 -3.63 -19.42
CA LYS A 179 3.15 -5.06 -19.28
C LYS A 179 2.82 -5.60 -17.87
N TYR A 180 2.62 -4.70 -16.91
CA TYR A 180 2.38 -5.04 -15.50
C TYR A 180 0.93 -4.81 -15.10
N GLU A 181 0.46 -5.56 -14.11
CA GLU A 181 -0.79 -5.27 -13.43
C GLU A 181 -0.54 -4.23 -12.33
N LEU A 182 -0.95 -3.01 -12.58
CA LEU A 182 -0.83 -1.91 -11.64
C LEU A 182 -2.16 -1.67 -10.91
N PHE A 183 -2.06 -1.29 -9.65
CA PHE A 183 -3.19 -0.80 -8.90
C PHE A 183 -3.58 0.62 -9.36
N TYR A 184 -2.59 1.47 -9.57
CA TYR A 184 -2.77 2.88 -9.93
C TYR A 184 -1.57 3.37 -10.76
N LEU A 185 -1.84 4.13 -11.80
CA LEU A 185 -0.83 4.84 -12.58
C LEU A 185 -1.24 6.31 -12.71
N GLY A 186 -0.58 7.18 -11.94
CA GLY A 186 -0.74 8.63 -12.05
C GLY A 186 0.23 9.22 -13.08
N ILE A 187 -0.26 10.12 -13.92
CA ILE A 187 0.57 10.90 -14.84
C ILE A 187 0.48 12.36 -14.43
N LEU A 188 1.61 12.93 -14.03
CA LEU A 188 1.69 14.36 -13.74
C LEU A 188 1.53 15.15 -15.04
N GLY A 189 0.56 16.05 -15.06
CA GLY A 189 0.21 16.84 -16.23
C GLY A 189 -1.26 16.69 -16.63
N ASN A 190 -1.66 17.40 -17.67
CA ASN A 190 -3.05 17.48 -18.09
C ASN A 190 -3.50 16.25 -18.89
N LYS A 191 -4.82 16.14 -19.14
CA LYS A 191 -5.43 15.06 -19.92
C LYS A 191 -4.82 14.91 -21.33
N LYS A 192 -4.35 15.99 -21.95
CA LYS A 192 -3.69 15.93 -23.26
C LYS A 192 -2.41 15.10 -23.23
N ARG A 193 -1.67 15.14 -22.10
CA ARG A 193 -0.46 14.33 -21.94
C ARG A 193 -0.76 12.84 -21.93
N LYS A 194 -1.81 12.41 -21.21
CA LYS A 194 -2.28 11.00 -21.23
C LYS A 194 -2.64 10.56 -22.64
N ASN A 195 -3.49 11.32 -23.34
CA ASN A 195 -3.95 10.96 -24.66
C ASN A 195 -2.76 10.80 -25.63
N ARG A 196 -1.81 11.72 -25.58
CA ARG A 196 -0.59 11.65 -26.40
C ARG A 196 0.27 10.43 -26.07
N LEU A 197 0.43 10.07 -24.77
CA LEU A 197 1.15 8.85 -24.41
C LEU A 197 0.47 7.58 -24.95
N ILE A 198 -0.86 7.53 -24.95
CA ILE A 198 -1.63 6.43 -25.51
C ILE A 198 -1.46 6.38 -27.04
N GLU A 199 -1.64 7.50 -27.74
CA GLU A 199 -1.50 7.62 -29.20
C GLU A 199 -0.09 7.21 -29.66
N ASP A 200 0.95 7.76 -29.02
CA ASP A 200 2.33 7.43 -29.35
C ASP A 200 2.66 5.94 -29.06
N SER A 201 2.10 5.37 -27.98
CA SER A 201 2.26 3.93 -27.72
C SER A 201 1.64 3.07 -28.84
N ILE A 202 0.46 3.44 -29.33
CA ILE A 202 -0.20 2.75 -30.44
C ILE A 202 0.63 2.89 -31.73
N ASN A 203 1.21 4.07 -31.98
CA ASN A 203 2.09 4.31 -33.14
C ASN A 203 3.37 3.43 -33.09
N PHE A 204 3.81 3.01 -31.91
CA PHE A 204 4.87 2.02 -31.71
C PHE A 204 4.37 0.56 -31.77
N ASN A 205 3.14 0.32 -32.21
CA ASN A 205 2.49 -0.99 -32.30
C ASN A 205 2.37 -1.68 -30.91
N ILE A 206 2.20 -0.91 -29.86
CA ILE A 206 1.97 -1.44 -28.49
C ILE A 206 0.47 -1.56 -28.25
N GLU A 207 0.02 -2.79 -28.00
CA GLU A 207 -1.35 -3.06 -27.58
C GLU A 207 -1.52 -2.72 -26.08
N LEU A 208 -2.37 -1.74 -25.78
CA LEU A 208 -2.68 -1.34 -24.41
C LEU A 208 -3.96 -2.04 -23.95
N LYS A 209 -3.85 -2.90 -22.94
CA LYS A 209 -4.98 -3.61 -22.36
C LYS A 209 -5.93 -2.65 -21.66
N GLU A 210 -7.24 -2.88 -21.76
CA GLU A 210 -8.27 -2.08 -21.10
C GLU A 210 -8.03 -1.98 -19.58
N LYS A 211 -7.63 -3.08 -18.93
CA LYS A 211 -7.30 -3.10 -17.50
C LYS A 211 -6.19 -2.11 -17.13
N PHE A 212 -5.16 -2.00 -17.98
CA PHE A 212 -4.09 -1.02 -17.79
C PHE A 212 -4.62 0.40 -17.97
N LEU A 213 -5.38 0.67 -19.03
CA LEU A 213 -5.95 1.99 -19.30
C LEU A 213 -6.86 2.47 -18.17
N ASN A 214 -7.59 1.57 -17.52
CA ASN A 214 -8.45 1.85 -16.37
C ASN A 214 -7.65 2.20 -15.11
N SER A 215 -6.39 1.80 -14.99
CA SER A 215 -5.51 2.20 -13.90
C SER A 215 -4.86 3.57 -14.10
N VAL A 216 -4.96 4.17 -15.31
CA VAL A 216 -4.27 5.42 -15.68
C VAL A 216 -5.11 6.64 -15.32
N HIS A 217 -4.59 7.46 -14.44
CA HIS A 217 -5.17 8.71 -13.98
C HIS A 217 -4.35 9.91 -14.47
N SER A 218 -4.99 10.87 -15.13
CA SER A 218 -4.35 12.11 -15.59
C SER A 218 -5.40 13.22 -15.73
N PRO A 219 -5.19 14.35 -15.06
CA PRO A 219 -4.13 14.63 -14.11
C PRO A 219 -4.08 13.61 -12.98
N ALA A 220 -2.87 13.30 -12.47
CA ALA A 220 -2.73 12.53 -11.23
C ALA A 220 -3.27 13.37 -10.06
N GLY A 221 -4.01 12.71 -9.17
CA GLY A 221 -4.65 13.35 -8.03
C GLY A 221 -6.13 13.64 -8.20
N ILE A 222 -6.84 13.78 -7.08
CA ILE A 222 -8.22 14.26 -7.07
C ILE A 222 -8.22 15.78 -7.30
N ASP A 223 -9.25 16.27 -7.96
CA ASP A 223 -9.39 17.72 -8.21
C ASP A 223 -9.77 18.45 -6.93
N ILE A 224 -8.76 19.12 -6.34
CA ILE A 224 -8.89 19.99 -5.17
C ILE A 224 -8.43 21.41 -5.49
N ASN A 225 -8.30 21.75 -6.77
CA ASN A 225 -7.68 23.01 -7.22
C ASN A 225 -6.25 23.20 -6.66
N ALA A 226 -5.45 22.14 -6.57
CA ALA A 226 -4.10 22.17 -6.06
C ALA A 226 -3.19 23.06 -6.92
N ILE A 227 -2.40 23.92 -6.26
CA ILE A 227 -1.50 24.89 -6.89
C ILE A 227 -0.05 24.57 -6.55
N THR A 228 0.24 24.30 -5.27
CA THR A 228 1.60 24.04 -4.79
C THR A 228 1.98 22.57 -4.96
N PRO A 229 3.30 22.25 -5.04
CA PRO A 229 3.76 20.87 -5.08
C PRO A 229 3.24 20.02 -3.92
N GLN A 230 3.11 20.58 -2.72
CA GLN A 230 2.59 19.92 -1.52
C GLN A 230 1.10 19.58 -1.67
N GLU A 231 0.31 20.51 -2.21
CA GLU A 231 -1.11 20.27 -2.48
C GLU A 231 -1.31 19.21 -3.57
N ILE A 232 -0.48 19.24 -4.62
CA ILE A 232 -0.47 18.24 -5.69
C ILE A 232 -0.13 16.87 -5.10
N ALA A 233 0.92 16.76 -4.28
CA ALA A 233 1.28 15.52 -3.60
C ALA A 233 0.13 15.01 -2.73
N THR A 234 -0.52 15.89 -1.96
CA THR A 234 -1.68 15.55 -1.14
C THR A 234 -2.85 15.03 -1.99
N SER A 235 -3.13 15.67 -3.12
CA SER A 235 -4.19 15.23 -4.04
C SER A 235 -3.92 13.84 -4.63
N ILE A 236 -2.66 13.56 -4.97
CA ILE A 236 -2.23 12.26 -5.52
C ILE A 236 -2.39 11.15 -4.48
N VAL A 237 -1.87 11.33 -3.27
CA VAL A 237 -2.00 10.30 -2.21
C VAL A 237 -3.46 10.08 -1.83
N SER A 238 -4.29 11.14 -1.85
CA SER A 238 -5.72 11.04 -1.61
C SER A 238 -6.42 10.20 -2.68
N GLN A 239 -6.07 10.37 -3.96
CA GLN A 239 -6.60 9.56 -5.05
C GLN A 239 -6.20 8.09 -4.91
N ILE A 240 -4.93 7.81 -4.63
CA ILE A 240 -4.44 6.45 -4.40
C ILE A 240 -5.21 5.78 -3.25
N LEU A 241 -5.40 6.48 -2.13
CA LEU A 241 -6.21 5.98 -1.00
C LEU A 241 -7.67 5.72 -1.41
N TYR A 242 -8.28 6.64 -2.15
CA TYR A 242 -9.66 6.48 -2.63
C TYR A 242 -9.80 5.23 -3.49
N GLU A 243 -8.94 5.07 -4.49
CA GLU A 243 -8.96 3.89 -5.36
C GLU A 243 -8.70 2.59 -4.57
N SER A 244 -7.78 2.61 -3.57
CA SER A 244 -7.49 1.44 -2.73
C SER A 244 -8.67 0.95 -1.89
N ARG A 245 -9.64 1.82 -1.65
CA ARG A 245 -10.80 1.55 -0.79
C ARG A 245 -12.10 1.37 -1.56
N LYS A 246 -12.12 1.75 -2.84
CA LYS A 246 -13.31 1.69 -3.70
C LYS A 246 -13.89 0.28 -3.78
N ASN A 247 -13.03 -0.72 -3.90
CA ASN A 247 -13.43 -2.13 -3.99
C ASN A 247 -13.87 -2.74 -2.65
N LYS A 248 -13.64 -2.06 -1.50
CA LYS A 248 -14.07 -2.55 -0.18
C LYS A 248 -15.54 -2.32 0.14
N LYS A 249 -16.21 -1.38 -0.54
CA LYS A 249 -17.64 -1.08 -0.30
C LYS A 249 -18.60 -2.14 -0.83
N ASN A 250 -18.13 -3.09 -1.65
CA ASN A 250 -18.95 -4.16 -2.22
C ASN A 250 -18.94 -5.46 -1.40
N VAL A 251 -18.30 -5.45 -0.21
CA VAL A 251 -18.29 -6.58 0.73
C VAL A 251 -18.82 -6.08 2.07
N LYS A 252 -20.13 -5.91 2.13
CA LYS A 252 -20.91 -5.79 3.37
C LYS A 252 -22.06 -6.78 3.31
#